data_4f7970c2f3eddc091c20ff903686fcad
#
_entry.id   4f7970c2f3eddc091c20ff903686fcad
#
_cell.length_a   1.000
_cell.length_b   1.000
_cell.length_c   1.000
_cell.angle_alpha   90.00
_cell.angle_beta   90.00
_cell.angle_gamma   90.00
#
_symmetry.space_group_name_H-M   'P 1'
#
loop_
_entity.id
_entity.type
_entity.pdbx_description
1 polymer ?
#
loop_
_entity_poly.entity_id
_entity_poly.type
_entity_poly.pdbx_seq_one_letter_code
_entity_poly.pdbx_strand_id
1 'polypeptide(L)'
;MDYKEPLFWIHLNMDYPFNLKGILYFPKINTEYDSIEGKIKLYNNQVFIADNLKEVIPEFLLLLKGTIDCPDLPLNVSRSFLQNDGYVTKMSKYITKKVADKLNSMFKKDRKQYESFWNDISPFIKYGCMREHDFYDKVKDSLLFVNTDGEYETLDEYKAKAKDSSKVFYVNDKQQQAQYIKLFKDNGVEAVVLDTRLDVPYVDRKSTRLNSSHTDI
;
A
#
# COMPACT_ATOMS: atom_id res chain seq x y z
N MET A 1 10.28 -26.70 -3.73
CA MET A 1 9.86 -25.32 -4.04
C MET A 1 8.50 -25.13 -3.40
N ASP A 2 8.42 -24.41 -2.31
CA ASP A 2 7.13 -24.10 -1.68
C ASP A 2 6.43 -23.03 -2.52
N TYR A 3 5.48 -23.46 -3.32
CA TYR A 3 4.58 -22.56 -4.02
C TYR A 3 3.59 -21.99 -3.02
N LYS A 4 3.95 -20.85 -2.42
CA LYS A 4 2.99 -20.08 -1.61
C LYS A 4 2.08 -19.31 -2.54
N GLU A 5 0.77 -19.47 -2.34
CA GLU A 5 -0.20 -18.67 -3.08
C GLU A 5 0.01 -17.17 -2.79
N PRO A 6 -0.01 -16.31 -3.83
CA PRO A 6 0.06 -14.88 -3.63
C PRO A 6 -1.22 -14.37 -2.97
N LEU A 7 -1.13 -13.28 -2.20
CA LEU A 7 -2.30 -12.63 -1.62
C LEU A 7 -3.28 -12.16 -2.70
N PHE A 8 -2.73 -11.56 -3.75
CA PHE A 8 -3.47 -11.18 -4.94
C PHE A 8 -2.50 -10.91 -6.11
N TRP A 9 -3.07 -10.79 -7.31
CA TRP A 9 -2.32 -10.45 -8.53
C TRP A 9 -2.98 -9.32 -9.29
N ILE A 10 -2.21 -8.69 -10.15
CA ILE A 10 -2.58 -7.53 -10.96
C ILE A 10 -2.18 -7.81 -12.40
N HIS A 11 -3.15 -7.76 -13.30
CA HIS A 11 -2.87 -7.80 -14.73
C HIS A 11 -2.49 -6.40 -15.22
N LEU A 12 -1.38 -6.33 -15.93
CA LEU A 12 -0.96 -5.15 -16.66
C LEU A 12 -1.28 -5.34 -18.14
N ASN A 13 -2.00 -4.38 -18.70
CA ASN A 13 -2.27 -4.32 -20.14
C ASN A 13 -2.43 -2.84 -20.51
N MET A 14 -1.49 -2.33 -21.27
CA MET A 14 -1.45 -0.95 -21.74
C MET A 14 -0.97 -0.94 -23.19
N ASP A 15 -1.72 -0.28 -24.06
CA ASP A 15 -1.41 -0.18 -25.48
C ASP A 15 -0.84 1.21 -25.86
N TYR A 16 -1.09 2.23 -25.05
CA TYR A 16 -0.61 3.60 -25.26
C TYR A 16 -0.19 4.23 -23.92
N PRO A 17 0.91 4.97 -23.82
CA PRO A 17 1.83 5.44 -24.89
C PRO A 17 2.88 4.42 -25.33
N PHE A 18 2.87 3.22 -24.78
CA PHE A 18 3.73 2.09 -25.19
C PHE A 18 3.01 0.78 -24.81
N ASN A 19 3.32 -0.28 -25.55
CA ASN A 19 2.77 -1.58 -25.25
C ASN A 19 3.44 -2.16 -24.00
N LEU A 20 2.64 -2.51 -23.01
CA LEU A 20 3.11 -3.15 -21.78
C LEU A 20 2.10 -4.21 -21.35
N LYS A 21 2.56 -5.43 -21.25
CA LYS A 21 1.76 -6.57 -20.76
C LYS A 21 2.48 -7.23 -19.60
N GLY A 22 1.73 -7.78 -18.68
CA GLY A 22 2.36 -8.48 -17.58
C GLY A 22 1.41 -8.91 -16.48
N ILE A 23 2.00 -9.57 -15.50
CA ILE A 23 1.32 -9.94 -14.27
C ILE A 23 2.26 -9.66 -13.10
N LEU A 24 1.75 -8.90 -12.15
CA LEU A 24 2.42 -8.65 -10.88
C LEU A 24 1.60 -9.29 -9.77
N TYR A 25 2.25 -9.76 -8.73
CA TYR A 25 1.57 -10.32 -7.57
C TYR A 25 2.20 -9.89 -6.26
N PHE A 26 1.37 -9.80 -5.26
CA PHE A 26 1.75 -9.52 -3.88
C PHE A 26 2.03 -10.85 -3.19
N PRO A 27 3.27 -11.15 -2.78
CA PRO A 27 3.58 -12.38 -2.11
C PRO A 27 3.02 -12.36 -0.68
N LYS A 28 2.68 -13.52 -0.14
CA LYS A 28 2.48 -13.65 1.31
C LYS A 28 3.84 -13.60 1.99
N ILE A 29 4.03 -12.63 2.90
CA ILE A 29 5.31 -12.40 3.56
C ILE A 29 5.40 -13.33 4.79
N ASN A 30 6.45 -14.15 4.83
CA ASN A 30 6.89 -14.83 6.05
C ASN A 30 8.12 -14.11 6.56
N THR A 31 7.96 -13.39 7.67
CA THR A 31 8.99 -12.52 8.25
C THR A 31 10.26 -13.23 8.71
N GLU A 32 10.26 -14.56 8.81
CA GLU A 32 11.42 -15.29 9.33
C GLU A 32 12.49 -15.66 8.29
N TYR A 33 12.14 -15.76 6.98
CA TYR A 33 13.05 -16.30 5.96
C TYR A 33 13.00 -15.66 4.58
N ASP A 34 12.04 -14.78 4.30
CA ASP A 34 11.91 -14.20 2.96
C ASP A 34 12.62 -12.85 2.85
N SER A 35 13.48 -12.69 1.85
CA SER A 35 13.94 -11.35 1.47
C SER A 35 12.73 -10.52 1.07
N ILE A 36 12.58 -9.34 1.66
CA ILE A 36 11.50 -8.39 1.37
C ILE A 36 11.54 -7.92 -0.09
N GLU A 37 12.67 -8.08 -0.77
CA GLU A 37 12.81 -7.71 -2.18
C GLU A 37 12.11 -8.71 -3.10
N GLY A 38 11.09 -8.23 -3.80
CA GLY A 38 10.47 -8.92 -4.92
C GLY A 38 11.40 -8.98 -6.12
N LYS A 39 11.12 -9.90 -7.05
CA LYS A 39 11.80 -9.95 -8.35
C LYS A 39 10.77 -9.78 -9.46
N ILE A 40 10.87 -8.68 -10.17
CA ILE A 40 10.08 -8.44 -11.38
C ILE A 40 11.01 -8.61 -12.57
N LYS A 41 10.67 -9.55 -13.44
CA LYS A 41 11.42 -9.82 -14.68
C LYS A 41 10.89 -8.98 -15.82
N LEU A 42 11.78 -8.30 -16.51
CA LEU A 42 11.46 -7.53 -17.71
C LEU A 42 11.82 -8.33 -18.95
N TYR A 43 10.88 -8.34 -19.88
CA TYR A 43 11.03 -8.91 -21.21
C TYR A 43 10.78 -7.84 -22.27
N ASN A 44 11.35 -8.03 -23.44
CA ASN A 44 11.03 -7.31 -24.66
C ASN A 44 10.74 -8.33 -25.76
N ASN A 45 9.53 -8.35 -26.28
CA ASN A 45 9.09 -9.37 -27.23
C ASN A 45 9.40 -10.80 -26.75
N GLN A 46 9.10 -11.09 -25.48
CA GLN A 46 9.34 -12.39 -24.82
C GLN A 46 10.82 -12.75 -24.61
N VAL A 47 11.75 -11.86 -24.95
CA VAL A 47 13.19 -12.03 -24.67
C VAL A 47 13.51 -11.41 -23.33
N PHE A 48 14.15 -12.17 -22.43
CA PHE A 48 14.54 -11.68 -21.11
C PHE A 48 15.59 -10.56 -21.22
N ILE A 49 15.36 -9.46 -20.56
CA ILE A 49 16.23 -8.28 -20.56
C ILE A 49 16.91 -8.07 -19.20
N ALA A 50 16.13 -8.05 -18.14
CA ALA A 50 16.65 -7.77 -16.81
C ALA A 50 15.71 -8.30 -15.72
N ASP A 51 16.22 -8.45 -14.51
CA ASP A 51 15.45 -8.57 -13.30
C ASP A 51 15.72 -7.36 -12.38
N ASN A 52 14.84 -7.19 -11.39
CA ASN A 52 15.01 -6.19 -10.35
C ASN A 52 14.98 -4.72 -10.83
N LEU A 53 13.87 -4.33 -11.42
CA LEU A 53 13.63 -3.01 -12.02
C LEU A 53 13.39 -1.91 -10.95
N LYS A 54 14.36 -1.66 -10.08
CA LYS A 54 14.25 -0.65 -9.01
C LYS A 54 13.96 0.76 -9.54
N GLU A 55 14.39 1.05 -10.75
CA GLU A 55 14.18 2.35 -11.39
C GLU A 55 12.74 2.54 -11.89
N VAL A 56 12.06 1.45 -12.24
CA VAL A 56 10.71 1.46 -12.81
C VAL A 56 9.63 1.28 -11.76
N ILE A 57 9.94 0.48 -10.74
CA ILE A 57 8.98 0.14 -9.69
C ILE A 57 9.16 1.10 -8.51
N PRO A 58 8.10 1.80 -8.08
CA PRO A 58 8.16 2.62 -6.89
C PRO A 58 8.70 1.86 -5.68
N GLU A 59 9.51 2.51 -4.86
CA GLU A 59 10.19 1.90 -3.72
C GLU A 59 9.23 1.13 -2.80
N PHE A 60 8.04 1.66 -2.56
CA PHE A 60 7.03 1.02 -1.72
C PHE A 60 6.39 -0.23 -2.35
N LEU A 61 6.62 -0.47 -3.65
CA LEU A 61 6.15 -1.64 -4.39
C LEU A 61 7.26 -2.65 -4.70
N LEU A 62 8.48 -2.46 -4.18
CA LEU A 62 9.63 -3.35 -4.46
C LEU A 62 9.44 -4.79 -4.00
N LEU A 63 8.46 -5.06 -3.13
CA LEU A 63 8.12 -6.43 -2.73
C LEU A 63 7.32 -7.20 -3.80
N LEU A 64 6.75 -6.52 -4.80
CA LEU A 64 6.01 -7.17 -5.86
C LEU A 64 6.91 -8.12 -6.65
N LYS A 65 6.33 -9.26 -7.02
CA LYS A 65 6.95 -10.26 -7.91
C LYS A 65 6.15 -10.37 -9.19
N GLY A 66 6.78 -10.84 -10.26
CA GLY A 66 6.06 -11.06 -11.51
C GLY A 66 6.90 -10.87 -12.75
N THR A 67 6.22 -10.64 -13.86
CA THR A 67 6.82 -10.44 -15.17
C THR A 67 6.14 -9.30 -15.91
N ILE A 68 6.93 -8.52 -16.62
CA ILE A 68 6.47 -7.44 -17.51
C ILE A 68 7.12 -7.66 -18.87
N ASP A 69 6.33 -7.63 -19.94
CA ASP A 69 6.81 -7.59 -21.31
C ASP A 69 6.47 -6.23 -21.93
N CYS A 70 7.46 -5.53 -22.43
CA CYS A 70 7.33 -4.23 -23.05
C CYS A 70 8.08 -4.21 -24.40
N PRO A 71 7.40 -4.53 -25.52
CA PRO A 71 7.97 -4.56 -26.85
C PRO A 71 8.57 -3.25 -27.33
N ASP A 72 8.03 -2.12 -26.87
CA ASP A 72 8.45 -0.79 -27.29
C ASP A 72 9.71 -0.28 -26.55
N LEU A 73 10.27 -1.10 -25.65
CA LEU A 73 11.56 -0.77 -25.04
C LEU A 73 12.66 -0.83 -26.10
N PRO A 74 13.48 0.22 -26.25
CA PRO A 74 14.62 0.18 -27.17
C PRO A 74 15.60 -0.95 -26.81
N LEU A 75 15.96 -1.76 -27.80
CA LEU A 75 16.86 -2.92 -27.63
C LEU A 75 18.29 -2.57 -27.21
N ASN A 76 18.70 -1.31 -27.35
CA ASN A 76 19.99 -0.83 -26.85
C ASN A 76 19.96 -0.61 -25.35
N VAL A 77 19.65 -1.66 -24.62
CA VAL A 77 19.52 -1.63 -23.16
C VAL A 77 20.89 -1.71 -22.51
N SER A 78 21.70 -0.69 -22.72
CA SER A 78 22.67 -0.30 -21.70
C SER A 78 21.88 0.29 -20.52
N ARG A 79 22.41 0.24 -19.31
CA ARG A 79 21.78 0.88 -18.10
C ARG A 79 21.34 2.33 -18.33
N SER A 80 21.84 2.99 -19.38
CA SER A 80 21.46 4.34 -19.83
C SER A 80 20.00 4.46 -20.34
N PHE A 81 19.33 3.36 -20.72
CA PHE A 81 17.92 3.42 -21.13
C PHE A 81 16.98 3.65 -19.93
N LEU A 82 17.28 3.04 -18.79
CA LEU A 82 16.53 3.26 -17.55
C LEU A 82 16.71 4.69 -17.01
N GLN A 83 17.62 5.45 -17.59
CA GLN A 83 17.79 6.90 -17.33
C GLN A 83 16.88 7.78 -18.19
N ASN A 84 16.06 7.19 -19.10
CA ASN A 84 15.06 7.97 -19.83
C ASN A 84 13.84 8.19 -18.96
N ASP A 85 13.89 9.26 -18.16
CA ASP A 85 12.92 9.65 -17.13
C ASP A 85 11.46 9.60 -17.59
N GLY A 86 11.19 9.80 -18.88
CA GLY A 86 9.83 9.84 -19.41
C GLY A 86 9.12 8.48 -19.43
N TYR A 87 9.80 7.41 -19.86
CA TYR A 87 9.22 6.05 -19.92
C TYR A 87 9.11 5.45 -18.52
N VAL A 88 10.18 5.56 -17.75
CA VAL A 88 10.25 5.08 -16.35
C VAL A 88 9.13 5.70 -15.53
N THR A 89 8.98 7.01 -15.60
CA THR A 89 7.92 7.72 -14.87
C THR A 89 6.52 7.27 -15.29
N LYS A 90 6.28 7.07 -16.59
CA LYS A 90 4.96 6.61 -17.08
C LYS A 90 4.66 5.18 -16.65
N MET A 91 5.63 4.27 -16.71
CA MET A 91 5.48 2.89 -16.24
C MET A 91 5.20 2.85 -14.73
N SER A 92 5.99 3.58 -13.96
CA SER A 92 5.82 3.70 -12.51
C SER A 92 4.41 4.19 -12.14
N LYS A 93 3.94 5.28 -12.75
CA LYS A 93 2.60 5.83 -12.54
C LYS A 93 1.49 4.85 -12.94
N TYR A 94 1.68 4.13 -14.03
CA TYR A 94 0.72 3.12 -14.48
C TYR A 94 0.62 1.96 -13.49
N ILE A 95 1.75 1.42 -13.05
CA ILE A 95 1.80 0.33 -12.06
C ILE A 95 1.16 0.80 -10.75
N THR A 96 1.53 1.97 -10.25
CA THR A 96 0.96 2.57 -9.03
C THR A 96 -0.56 2.69 -9.13
N LYS A 97 -1.06 3.18 -10.28
CA LYS A 97 -2.51 3.26 -10.53
C LYS A 97 -3.17 1.88 -10.48
N LYS A 98 -2.59 0.88 -11.17
CA LYS A 98 -3.15 -0.49 -11.19
C LYS A 98 -3.17 -1.14 -9.82
N VAL A 99 -2.15 -0.87 -8.98
CA VAL A 99 -2.13 -1.32 -7.59
C VAL A 99 -3.28 -0.66 -6.82
N ALA A 100 -3.44 0.65 -6.91
CA ALA A 100 -4.53 1.37 -6.25
C ALA A 100 -5.92 0.88 -6.70
N ASP A 101 -6.12 0.69 -8.00
CA ASP A 101 -7.37 0.17 -8.58
C ASP A 101 -7.69 -1.24 -8.04
N LYS A 102 -6.65 -2.09 -7.91
CA LYS A 102 -6.81 -3.45 -7.37
C LYS A 102 -7.19 -3.43 -5.90
N LEU A 103 -6.52 -2.62 -5.07
CA LEU A 103 -6.83 -2.47 -3.64
C LEU A 103 -8.27 -2.01 -3.44
N ASN A 104 -8.70 -0.96 -4.14
CA ASN A 104 -10.06 -0.45 -4.09
C ASN A 104 -11.10 -1.49 -4.56
N SER A 105 -10.76 -2.26 -5.61
CA SER A 105 -11.64 -3.32 -6.11
C SER A 105 -11.82 -4.44 -5.08
N MET A 106 -10.73 -4.86 -4.42
CA MET A 106 -10.79 -5.89 -3.37
C MET A 106 -11.60 -5.40 -2.17
N PHE A 107 -11.32 -4.19 -1.70
CA PHE A 107 -12.05 -3.55 -0.62
C PHE A 107 -13.57 -3.53 -0.85
N LYS A 108 -13.99 -3.20 -2.09
CA LYS A 108 -15.42 -3.11 -2.44
C LYS A 108 -16.07 -4.48 -2.66
N LYS A 109 -15.34 -5.46 -3.19
CA LYS A 109 -15.90 -6.77 -3.57
C LYS A 109 -15.99 -7.74 -2.41
N ASP A 110 -14.94 -7.79 -1.58
CA ASP A 110 -14.83 -8.71 -0.44
C ASP A 110 -14.04 -8.06 0.68
N ARG A 111 -14.74 -7.31 1.50
CA ARG A 111 -14.19 -6.60 2.65
C ARG A 111 -13.46 -7.53 3.62
N LYS A 112 -14.02 -8.71 3.90
CA LYS A 112 -13.43 -9.66 4.85
C LYS A 112 -12.11 -10.23 4.33
N GLN A 113 -12.05 -10.57 3.05
CA GLN A 113 -10.81 -11.02 2.43
C GLN A 113 -9.77 -9.90 2.43
N TYR A 114 -10.17 -8.67 2.14
CA TYR A 114 -9.26 -7.52 2.18
C TYR A 114 -8.69 -7.28 3.58
N GLU A 115 -9.52 -7.36 4.62
CA GLU A 115 -9.11 -7.27 6.03
C GLU A 115 -8.11 -8.37 6.40
N SER A 116 -8.30 -9.61 5.92
CA SER A 116 -7.38 -10.72 6.19
C SER A 116 -5.98 -10.50 5.61
N PHE A 117 -5.84 -9.68 4.57
CA PHE A 117 -4.56 -9.32 3.96
C PHE A 117 -3.96 -8.04 4.52
N TRP A 118 -4.75 -7.26 5.27
CA TRP A 118 -4.36 -5.90 5.65
C TRP A 118 -3.07 -5.84 6.44
N ASN A 119 -2.85 -6.74 7.37
CA ASN A 119 -1.62 -6.78 8.16
C ASN A 119 -0.36 -7.00 7.30
N ASP A 120 -0.48 -7.80 6.24
CA ASP A 120 0.63 -8.09 5.34
C ASP A 120 0.93 -6.91 4.40
N ILE A 121 -0.11 -6.19 3.96
CA ILE A 121 0.03 -5.12 2.95
C ILE A 121 0.12 -3.71 3.53
N SER A 122 -0.43 -3.48 4.72
CA SER A 122 -0.57 -2.14 5.30
C SER A 122 0.75 -1.37 5.46
N PRO A 123 1.90 -1.97 5.85
CA PRO A 123 3.15 -1.24 5.96
C PRO A 123 3.58 -0.60 4.62
N PHE A 124 3.42 -1.34 3.54
CA PHE A 124 3.79 -0.88 2.19
C PHE A 124 2.82 0.17 1.67
N ILE A 125 1.52 -0.03 1.92
CA ILE A 125 0.48 0.93 1.53
C ILE A 125 0.65 2.23 2.30
N LYS A 126 0.86 2.19 3.62
CA LYS A 126 1.12 3.38 4.44
C LYS A 126 2.39 4.09 4.00
N TYR A 127 3.48 3.35 3.73
CA TYR A 127 4.71 3.92 3.21
C TYR A 127 4.49 4.59 1.85
N GLY A 128 3.78 3.94 0.93
CA GLY A 128 3.40 4.52 -0.36
C GLY A 128 2.59 5.79 -0.22
N CYS A 129 1.62 5.81 0.68
CA CYS A 129 0.82 7.00 0.99
C CYS A 129 1.64 8.17 1.56
N MET A 130 2.73 7.88 2.25
CA MET A 130 3.65 8.92 2.72
C MET A 130 4.53 9.46 1.60
N ARG A 131 4.94 8.65 0.65
CA ARG A 131 5.85 9.03 -0.43
C ARG A 131 5.14 9.66 -1.62
N GLU A 132 4.00 9.10 -2.01
CA GLU A 132 3.27 9.42 -3.24
C GLU A 132 1.87 9.98 -2.93
N HIS A 133 1.68 11.30 -3.14
CA HIS A 133 0.40 11.95 -2.86
C HIS A 133 -0.73 11.41 -3.76
N ASP A 134 -0.45 11.25 -5.04
CA ASP A 134 -1.41 10.72 -6.02
C ASP A 134 -1.87 9.30 -5.67
N PHE A 135 -1.00 8.50 -5.04
CA PHE A 135 -1.36 7.17 -4.57
C PHE A 135 -2.31 7.25 -3.38
N TYR A 136 -1.99 8.10 -2.40
CA TYR A 136 -2.88 8.32 -1.25
C TYR A 136 -4.28 8.73 -1.68
N ASP A 137 -4.40 9.71 -2.57
CA ASP A 137 -5.71 10.20 -3.02
C ASP A 137 -6.56 9.11 -3.68
N LYS A 138 -5.91 8.10 -4.25
CA LYS A 138 -6.60 6.97 -4.86
C LYS A 138 -7.03 5.89 -3.87
N VAL A 139 -6.30 5.71 -2.76
CA VAL A 139 -6.54 4.59 -1.83
C VAL A 139 -7.10 5.02 -0.47
N LYS A 140 -7.20 6.32 -0.19
CA LYS A 140 -7.59 6.86 1.13
C LYS A 140 -8.89 6.26 1.67
N ASP A 141 -9.87 5.99 0.80
CA ASP A 141 -11.19 5.47 1.18
C ASP A 141 -11.18 3.95 1.47
N SER A 142 -10.08 3.28 1.13
CA SER A 142 -9.87 1.84 1.39
C SER A 142 -8.77 1.57 2.42
N LEU A 143 -8.21 2.60 3.06
CA LEU A 143 -7.24 2.45 4.13
C LEU A 143 -7.95 2.03 5.42
N LEU A 144 -7.43 0.98 6.05
CA LEU A 144 -7.99 0.46 7.28
C LEU A 144 -7.14 0.83 8.49
N PHE A 145 -7.84 1.05 9.58
CA PHE A 145 -7.31 1.16 10.92
C PHE A 145 -7.92 0.04 11.78
N VAL A 146 -7.22 -0.35 12.83
CA VAL A 146 -7.73 -1.31 13.80
C VAL A 146 -8.16 -0.52 15.02
N ASN A 147 -9.39 -0.69 15.48
CA ASN A 147 -9.87 -0.06 16.70
C ASN A 147 -9.39 -0.82 17.96
N THR A 148 -9.71 -0.30 19.15
CA THR A 148 -9.31 -0.92 20.42
C THR A 148 -9.96 -2.29 20.65
N ASP A 149 -11.06 -2.59 19.98
CA ASP A 149 -11.76 -3.89 20.03
C ASP A 149 -11.21 -4.90 19.01
N GLY A 150 -10.28 -4.48 18.14
CA GLY A 150 -9.65 -5.33 17.14
C GLY A 150 -10.40 -5.40 15.82
N GLU A 151 -11.38 -4.53 15.60
CA GLU A 151 -12.15 -4.46 14.38
C GLU A 151 -11.48 -3.51 13.38
N TYR A 152 -11.62 -3.83 12.08
CA TYR A 152 -11.11 -2.98 11.00
C TYR A 152 -12.14 -1.95 10.57
N GLU A 153 -11.70 -0.71 10.45
CA GLU A 153 -12.53 0.40 9.98
C GLU A 153 -11.75 1.38 9.12
N THR A 154 -12.44 2.08 8.23
CA THR A 154 -11.90 3.22 7.50
C THR A 154 -12.00 4.49 8.35
N LEU A 155 -11.28 5.54 7.93
CA LEU A 155 -11.41 6.84 8.59
C LEU A 155 -12.83 7.41 8.55
N ASP A 156 -13.56 7.17 7.46
CA ASP A 156 -14.94 7.65 7.32
C ASP A 156 -15.91 6.85 8.21
N GLU A 157 -15.71 5.54 8.33
CA GLU A 157 -16.47 4.69 9.27
C GLU A 157 -16.21 5.12 10.73
N TYR A 158 -14.95 5.38 11.09
CA TYR A 158 -14.60 5.94 12.40
C TYR A 158 -15.31 7.28 12.65
N LYS A 159 -15.21 8.23 11.71
CA LYS A 159 -15.83 9.55 11.84
C LYS A 159 -17.35 9.50 11.94
N ALA A 160 -17.99 8.54 11.28
CA ALA A 160 -19.44 8.36 11.34
C ALA A 160 -19.91 7.92 12.73
N LYS A 161 -19.07 7.21 13.49
CA LYS A 161 -19.36 6.77 14.87
C LYS A 161 -18.92 7.80 15.92
N ALA A 162 -17.92 8.62 15.62
CA ALA A 162 -17.33 9.55 16.57
C ALA A 162 -18.29 10.68 16.94
N LYS A 163 -18.36 11.03 18.23
CA LYS A 163 -19.13 12.18 18.73
C LYS A 163 -18.62 13.52 18.18
N ASP A 164 -17.30 13.61 17.95
CA ASP A 164 -16.63 14.74 17.33
C ASP A 164 -15.84 14.22 16.12
N SER A 165 -16.39 14.38 14.93
CA SER A 165 -15.80 13.92 13.69
C SER A 165 -14.52 14.69 13.26
N SER A 166 -14.18 15.77 13.98
CA SER A 166 -12.98 16.55 13.75
C SER A 166 -11.73 15.95 14.39
N LYS A 167 -11.89 15.01 15.33
CA LYS A 167 -10.81 14.39 16.10
C LYS A 167 -10.74 12.90 15.86
N VAL A 168 -9.52 12.38 15.82
CA VAL A 168 -9.24 10.95 15.83
C VAL A 168 -8.42 10.65 17.07
N PHE A 169 -9.00 9.83 17.96
CA PHE A 169 -8.30 9.36 19.15
C PHE A 169 -7.53 8.09 18.82
N TYR A 170 -6.32 7.95 19.33
CA TYR A 170 -5.51 6.79 19.09
C TYR A 170 -4.71 6.35 20.33
N VAL A 171 -4.31 5.10 20.34
CA VAL A 171 -3.43 4.50 21.33
C VAL A 171 -2.24 3.83 20.62
N ASN A 172 -1.05 3.99 21.21
CA ASN A 172 0.18 3.39 20.66
C ASN A 172 0.53 2.06 21.33
N ASP A 173 0.11 1.88 22.57
CA ASP A 173 0.36 0.68 23.36
C ASP A 173 -0.88 0.32 24.18
N LYS A 174 -1.54 -0.77 23.77
CA LYS A 174 -2.77 -1.23 24.43
C LYS A 174 -2.55 -1.62 25.89
N GLN A 175 -1.36 -2.10 26.27
CA GLN A 175 -1.10 -2.56 27.62
C GLN A 175 -0.83 -1.38 28.54
N GLN A 176 0.07 -0.48 28.13
CA GLN A 176 0.40 0.70 28.92
C GLN A 176 -0.77 1.67 29.03
N GLN A 177 -1.58 1.78 27.99
CA GLN A 177 -2.71 2.70 27.90
C GLN A 177 -4.07 2.06 28.24
N ALA A 178 -4.09 0.90 28.89
CA ALA A 178 -5.30 0.16 29.20
C ALA A 178 -6.34 0.98 30.02
N GLN A 179 -5.88 1.86 30.92
CA GLN A 179 -6.76 2.73 31.71
C GLN A 179 -7.43 3.79 30.83
N TYR A 180 -6.74 4.36 29.87
CA TYR A 180 -7.29 5.32 28.92
C TYR A 180 -8.26 4.65 27.96
N ILE A 181 -7.95 3.43 27.48
CA ILE A 181 -8.86 2.65 26.64
C ILE A 181 -10.18 2.41 27.39
N LYS A 182 -10.12 2.04 28.68
CA LYS A 182 -11.32 1.88 29.50
C LYS A 182 -12.11 3.19 29.63
N LEU A 183 -11.40 4.30 29.90
CA LEU A 183 -12.04 5.62 30.01
C LEU A 183 -12.73 6.03 28.70
N PHE A 184 -12.12 5.78 27.56
CA PHE A 184 -12.71 6.03 26.24
C PHE A 184 -13.98 5.22 26.07
N LYS A 185 -13.93 3.91 26.34
CA LYS A 185 -15.09 3.02 26.24
C LYS A 185 -16.24 3.45 27.15
N ASP A 186 -15.94 3.78 28.41
CA ASP A 186 -16.93 4.23 29.39
C ASP A 186 -17.64 5.53 28.96
N ASN A 187 -16.95 6.37 28.17
CA ASN A 187 -17.51 7.61 27.63
C ASN A 187 -18.05 7.47 26.21
N GLY A 188 -18.03 6.27 25.63
CA GLY A 188 -18.48 6.01 24.25
C GLY A 188 -17.60 6.71 23.21
N VAL A 189 -16.31 6.83 23.49
CA VAL A 189 -15.29 7.32 22.56
C VAL A 189 -14.56 6.13 21.97
N GLU A 190 -14.54 6.05 20.66
CA GLU A 190 -13.76 5.06 19.93
C GLU A 190 -12.33 5.55 19.72
N ALA A 191 -11.36 4.65 19.75
CA ALA A 191 -9.96 4.97 19.46
C ALA A 191 -9.35 3.90 18.54
N VAL A 192 -8.45 4.32 17.66
CA VAL A 192 -7.71 3.44 16.78
C VAL A 192 -6.35 3.10 17.40
N VAL A 193 -5.79 1.97 16.98
CA VAL A 193 -4.48 1.49 17.43
C VAL A 193 -3.43 1.85 16.39
N LEU A 194 -2.40 2.56 16.81
CA LEU A 194 -1.27 2.99 15.99
C LEU A 194 0.03 2.45 16.61
N ASP A 195 0.22 1.14 16.53
CA ASP A 195 1.30 0.42 17.22
C ASP A 195 2.52 0.13 16.34
N THR A 196 2.47 0.50 15.06
CA THR A 196 3.61 0.32 14.17
C THR A 196 4.46 1.59 14.08
N ARG A 197 5.76 1.42 13.79
CA ARG A 197 6.69 2.55 13.59
C ARG A 197 6.30 3.47 12.44
N LEU A 198 5.45 3.01 11.53
CA LEU A 198 4.98 3.81 10.38
C LEU A 198 3.72 4.60 10.70
N ASP A 199 2.96 4.22 11.72
CA ASP A 199 1.66 4.81 11.99
C ASP A 199 1.74 6.27 12.42
N VAL A 200 2.60 6.59 13.38
CA VAL A 200 2.76 7.95 13.88
C VAL A 200 3.22 8.90 12.76
N PRO A 201 4.32 8.63 12.02
CA PRO A 201 4.72 9.47 10.88
C PRO A 201 3.65 9.57 9.79
N TYR A 202 2.87 8.50 9.58
CA TYR A 202 1.77 8.51 8.63
C TYR A 202 0.66 9.48 9.05
N VAL A 203 0.22 9.41 10.31
CA VAL A 203 -0.83 10.29 10.85
C VAL A 203 -0.35 11.74 10.91
N ASP A 204 0.85 12.02 11.42
CA ASP A 204 1.43 13.36 11.51
C ASP A 204 1.51 14.05 10.17
N ARG A 205 1.97 13.34 9.13
CA ARG A 205 2.03 13.90 7.80
C ARG A 205 0.65 14.23 7.22
N LYS A 206 -0.39 13.49 7.63
CA LYS A 206 -1.76 13.71 7.19
C LYS A 206 -2.45 14.81 7.98
N SER A 207 -2.21 14.89 9.29
CA SER A 207 -2.82 15.90 10.15
C SER A 207 -2.35 17.31 9.80
N THR A 208 -1.10 17.50 9.45
CA THR A 208 -0.56 18.78 8.96
C THR A 208 -1.32 19.30 7.72
N ARG A 209 -1.97 18.39 6.97
CA ARG A 209 -2.77 18.75 5.78
C ARG A 209 -4.27 18.84 6.02
N LEU A 210 -4.79 18.22 7.09
CA LEU A 210 -6.23 18.13 7.36
C LEU A 210 -6.70 19.05 8.48
N ASN A 211 -5.84 19.89 9.06
CA ASN A 211 -6.17 20.74 10.22
C ASN A 211 -6.84 19.98 11.38
N SER A 212 -6.53 18.70 11.54
CA SER A 212 -7.02 17.92 12.67
C SER A 212 -6.08 18.14 13.86
N SER A 213 -6.63 18.69 14.93
CA SER A 213 -5.92 18.84 16.20
C SER A 213 -5.62 17.45 16.77
N HIS A 214 -4.32 17.12 16.85
CA HIS A 214 -3.88 15.96 17.63
C HIS A 214 -4.06 16.27 19.10
N THR A 215 -4.69 15.36 19.80
CA THR A 215 -4.61 15.34 21.25
C THR A 215 -3.87 14.07 21.62
N ASP A 216 -2.57 14.19 21.80
CA ASP A 216 -1.78 13.19 22.51
C ASP A 216 -2.26 13.19 23.95
N ILE A 217 -2.59 12.02 24.47
CA ILE A 217 -2.93 11.80 25.87
C ILE A 217 -1.79 11.06 26.54
#